data_c4e6ee6cf5d2a96b378aaa2b3a5a2eba
#
_entry.id   c4e6ee6cf5d2a96b378aaa2b3a5a2eba
#
_cell.length_a   1.000
_cell.length_b   1.000
_cell.length_c   1.000
_cell.angle_alpha   90.00
_cell.angle_beta   90.00
_cell.angle_gamma   90.00
#
_symmetry.space_group_name_H-M   'P 1'
#
loop_
_entity.id
_entity.type
_entity.pdbx_description
1 polymer ?
#
loop_
_entity_poly.entity_id
_entity_poly.type
_entity_poly.pdbx_seq_one_letter_code
_entity_poly.pdbx_strand_id
1 'polypeptide(L)' 'KLSVFRKEKERRGEYPMPLILDGIIDYDTLKQIGKNKEWITNMLIEDNVELENVFYAFYRKNKLYIIKDNDLRK' A
#
# COMPACT_ATOMS: atom_id res chain seq x y z
N LYS A 1 -10.17 -2.79 19.27
CA LYS A 1 -9.23 -3.02 18.36
C LYS A 1 -9.11 -2.01 17.33
N LEU A 2 -10.07 -1.85 16.53
CA LEU A 2 -10.03 -0.85 15.51
C LEU A 2 -9.98 0.55 16.08
N SER A 3 -10.54 0.71 17.24
CA SER A 3 -10.58 2.03 17.83
C SER A 3 -9.18 2.52 18.17
N VAL A 4 -8.27 1.63 18.33
CA VAL A 4 -6.91 2.03 18.59
C VAL A 4 -6.34 2.84 17.46
N PHE A 5 -6.66 2.43 16.24
CA PHE A 5 -6.15 3.16 15.10
C PHE A 5 -6.71 4.55 15.02
N ARG A 6 -7.95 4.72 15.38
CA ARG A 6 -8.54 6.04 15.29
C ARG A 6 -7.90 7.01 16.25
N LYS A 7 -7.48 6.52 17.37
CA LYS A 7 -6.89 7.40 18.34
C LYS A 7 -5.59 7.99 17.88
N GLU A 8 -4.97 7.32 16.95
CA GLU A 8 -3.66 7.74 16.53
C GLU A 8 -3.63 8.37 15.18
N LYS A 9 -4.76 8.86 14.74
CA LYS A 9 -4.80 9.40 13.40
C LYS A 9 -3.87 10.56 13.18
N GLU A 10 -3.47 11.24 14.19
CA GLU A 10 -2.56 12.35 14.01
C GLU A 10 -1.16 11.86 13.70
N ARG A 11 -0.92 10.57 13.83
CA ARG A 11 0.37 10.03 13.46
C ARG A 11 0.29 9.26 12.20
N ARG A 12 -0.48 9.76 11.28
CA ARG A 12 -0.76 9.00 10.08
C ARG A 12 0.47 8.55 9.32
N GLY A 13 1.58 9.21 9.44
CA GLY A 13 2.78 8.78 8.75
C GLY A 13 3.35 7.48 9.28
N GLU A 14 2.90 7.06 10.44
CA GLU A 14 3.42 5.86 11.06
C GLU A 14 2.54 4.64 10.88
N TYR A 15 1.38 4.81 10.32
CA TYR A 15 0.48 3.70 10.14
C TYR A 15 0.56 3.14 8.74
N PRO A 16 0.47 1.84 8.62
CA PRO A 16 0.39 1.28 7.28
C PRO A 16 -0.93 1.70 6.65
N MET A 17 -0.85 2.32 5.50
CA MET A 17 -2.03 2.72 4.75
C MET A 17 -2.16 1.82 3.55
N PRO A 18 -3.17 0.96 3.51
CA PRO A 18 -3.26 -0.01 2.43
C PRO A 18 -3.50 0.67 1.09
N LEU A 19 -2.70 0.32 0.11
CA LEU A 19 -2.81 0.86 -1.22
C LEU A 19 -3.27 -0.17 -2.25
N ILE A 20 -2.87 -1.41 -2.06
CA ILE A 20 -3.27 -2.47 -2.96
C ILE A 20 -3.68 -3.67 -2.13
N LEU A 21 -4.83 -4.23 -2.45
CA LEU A 21 -5.30 -5.43 -1.79
C LEU A 21 -5.76 -6.40 -2.85
N ASP A 22 -5.08 -7.54 -2.91
CA ASP A 22 -5.45 -8.58 -3.86
C ASP A 22 -5.50 -8.04 -5.29
N GLY A 23 -4.50 -7.24 -5.64
CA GLY A 23 -4.40 -6.69 -6.99
C GLY A 23 -5.29 -5.51 -7.27
N ILE A 24 -6.01 -5.03 -6.26
CA ILE A 24 -6.93 -3.91 -6.46
C ILE A 24 -6.39 -2.68 -5.76
N ILE A 25 -6.28 -1.60 -6.50
CA ILE A 25 -5.73 -0.35 -5.97
C ILE A 25 -6.82 0.42 -5.23
N ASP A 26 -6.46 0.87 -4.02
CA ASP A 26 -7.34 1.73 -3.24
C ASP A 26 -7.03 3.17 -3.60
N TYR A 27 -7.81 3.73 -4.50
CA TYR A 27 -7.54 5.07 -4.99
C TYR A 27 -7.79 6.14 -3.95
N ASP A 28 -8.66 5.87 -2.99
CA ASP A 28 -8.90 6.84 -1.93
C ASP A 28 -7.66 7.01 -1.06
N THR A 29 -7.04 5.91 -0.70
CA THR A 29 -5.83 5.98 0.09
C THR A 29 -4.71 6.63 -0.70
N LEU A 30 -4.63 6.29 -1.97
CA LEU A 30 -3.61 6.86 -2.84
C LEU A 30 -3.71 8.38 -2.85
N LYS A 31 -4.94 8.86 -2.91
CA LYS A 31 -5.17 10.30 -2.90
C LYS A 31 -4.80 10.91 -1.56
N GLN A 32 -5.08 10.20 -0.49
CA GLN A 32 -4.78 10.71 0.84
C GLN A 32 -3.30 10.94 1.06
N ILE A 33 -2.48 10.12 0.45
CA ILE A 33 -1.03 10.29 0.61
C ILE A 33 -0.44 11.20 -0.46
N GLY A 34 -1.29 11.79 -1.30
CA GLY A 34 -0.82 12.74 -2.29
C GLY A 34 -0.15 12.14 -3.50
N LYS A 35 -0.45 10.88 -3.80
CA LYS A 35 0.14 10.22 -4.94
C LYS A 35 -0.94 9.90 -5.95
N ASN A 36 -0.52 9.43 -7.13
CA ASN A 36 -1.47 9.09 -8.17
C ASN A 36 -1.16 7.70 -8.72
N LYS A 37 -1.99 7.29 -9.67
CA LYS A 37 -1.83 5.96 -10.24
C LYS A 37 -0.48 5.79 -10.92
N GLU A 38 -0.01 6.84 -11.54
CA GLU A 38 1.27 6.78 -12.22
C GLU A 38 2.40 6.48 -11.25
N TRP A 39 2.33 7.09 -10.09
CA TRP A 39 3.36 6.87 -9.07
C TRP A 39 3.39 5.41 -8.65
N ILE A 40 2.23 4.84 -8.36
CA ILE A 40 2.20 3.47 -7.86
C ILE A 40 2.57 2.50 -8.98
N THR A 41 2.20 2.81 -10.21
CA THR A 41 2.59 1.98 -11.34
C THR A 41 4.10 1.95 -11.49
N ASN A 42 4.74 3.10 -11.34
CA ASN A 42 6.18 3.17 -11.44
C ASN A 42 6.86 2.40 -10.31
N MET A 43 6.27 2.43 -9.12
CA MET A 43 6.85 1.69 -8.01
C MET A 43 6.79 0.20 -8.26
N LEU A 44 5.72 -0.26 -8.87
CA LEU A 44 5.61 -1.67 -9.19
C LEU A 44 6.61 -2.07 -10.25
N ILE A 45 6.81 -1.21 -11.23
CA ILE A 45 7.77 -1.48 -12.28
C ILE A 45 9.18 -1.56 -11.70
N GLU A 46 9.50 -0.67 -10.81
CA GLU A 46 10.83 -0.68 -10.18
C GLU A 46 11.05 -1.94 -9.39
N ASP A 47 10.01 -2.46 -8.81
CA ASP A 47 10.11 -3.66 -8.00
C ASP A 47 9.93 -4.91 -8.85
N ASN A 48 9.75 -4.72 -10.14
CA ASN A 48 9.63 -5.84 -11.06
C ASN A 48 8.45 -6.74 -10.75
N VAL A 49 7.34 -6.16 -10.39
CA VAL A 49 6.17 -6.92 -10.02
C VAL A 49 4.96 -6.36 -10.74
N GLU A 50 4.04 -7.24 -11.11
CA GLU A 50 2.82 -6.82 -11.77
C GLU A 50 1.71 -6.69 -10.77
N LEU A 51 0.80 -5.77 -11.05
CA LEU A 51 -0.29 -5.48 -10.12
C LEU A 51 -1.05 -6.75 -9.73
N GLU A 52 -1.31 -7.60 -10.69
CA GLU A 52 -2.10 -8.81 -10.42
C GLU A 52 -1.38 -9.78 -9.52
N ASN A 53 -0.07 -9.61 -9.35
CA ASN A 53 0.71 -10.48 -8.50
C ASN A 53 0.92 -9.89 -7.11
N VAL A 54 0.37 -8.73 -6.86
CA VAL A 54 0.49 -8.10 -5.55
C VAL A 54 -0.66 -8.56 -4.69
N PHE A 55 -0.33 -9.23 -3.59
CA PHE A 55 -1.36 -9.61 -2.65
C PHE A 55 -1.75 -8.42 -1.80
N TYR A 56 -0.76 -7.69 -1.32
CA TYR A 56 -1.01 -6.60 -0.41
C TYR A 56 0.12 -5.60 -0.53
N ALA A 57 -0.21 -4.32 -0.54
CA ALA A 57 0.80 -3.28 -0.52
C ALA A 57 0.32 -2.15 0.36
N PHE A 58 1.21 -1.62 1.15
CA PHE A 58 0.86 -0.54 2.05
C PHE A 58 1.96 0.49 2.10
N TYR A 59 1.56 1.70 2.48
CA TYR A 59 2.45 2.84 2.53
C TYR A 59 2.68 3.19 3.99
N ARG A 60 3.93 3.34 4.36
CA ARG A 60 4.25 3.68 5.74
C ARG A 60 5.57 4.40 5.78
N LYS A 61 5.59 5.54 6.47
CA LYS A 61 6.81 6.32 6.63
C LYS A 61 7.50 6.60 5.30
N ASN A 62 6.71 7.04 4.34
CA ASN A 62 7.20 7.43 3.02
C ASN A 62 7.78 6.27 2.21
N LYS A 63 7.42 5.07 2.55
CA LYS A 63 7.88 3.91 1.81
C LYS A 63 6.71 3.02 1.43
N LEU A 64 6.85 2.36 0.31
CA LEU A 64 5.85 1.41 -0.14
C LEU A 64 6.36 0.00 0.11
N TYR A 65 5.55 -0.78 0.81
CA TYR A 65 5.87 -2.17 1.11
C TYR A 65 4.95 -3.05 0.28
N ILE A 66 5.54 -3.96 -0.46
CA ILE A 66 4.77 -4.81 -1.36
C ILE A 66 4.95 -6.26 -0.97
N ILE A 67 3.83 -6.95 -0.78
CA ILE A 67 3.82 -8.37 -0.47
C ILE A 67 3.25 -9.07 -1.68
N LYS A 68 4.06 -9.91 -2.31
CA LYS A 68 3.65 -10.60 -3.51
C LYS A 68 2.99 -11.93 -3.18
N ASP A 69 2.19 -12.41 -4.11
CA ASP A 69 1.55 -13.70 -3.94
C ASP A 69 2.57 -14.79 -3.66
N ASN A 70 3.66 -14.75 -4.37
CA ASN A 70 4.69 -15.77 -4.21
C ASN A 70 5.24 -15.82 -2.81
N ASP A 71 5.30 -14.69 -2.16
CA ASP A 71 5.86 -14.62 -0.81
C ASP A 71 5.02 -15.36 0.19
N LEU A 72 3.74 -15.51 -0.12
CA LEU A 72 2.82 -16.17 0.79
C LEU A 72 2.71 -17.65 0.55
N ARG A 73 3.17 -18.10 -0.57
CA ARG A 73 3.01 -19.49 -0.93
C ARG A 73 4.18 -20.33 -0.61
N LYS A 74 4.93 -19.91 0.30
CA LYS A 74 6.04 -20.71 0.66
C LYS A 74 5.67 -21.87 1.51
#